data_2acf878ca46c7c2a54d6e0269f759f35
#
_entry.id   2acf878ca46c7c2a54d6e0269f759f35
#
_cell.length_a   1.000
_cell.length_b   1.000
_cell.length_c   1.000
_cell.angle_alpha   90.00
_cell.angle_beta   90.00
_cell.angle_gamma   90.00
#
_symmetry.space_group_name_H-M   'P 1'
#
loop_
_entity.id
_entity.type
_entity.pdbx_description
1 polymer ?
#
loop_
_entity_poly.entity_id
_entity_poly.type
_entity_poly.pdbx_seq_one_letter_code
_entity_poly.pdbx_strand_id
1 'polypeptide(L)'
;DIILWGSQLFCKPAGHGMAVPWHQDGQYWPIDPLATVTVRIAVDDSLPENGCMRYIPGSHKPRSVVAHEFVEASNVAIRQQVAELDESLAKDDALYAGQISIHDVYLIHGSSENRSTKRRSDYAIRYMPATSRYVRDPAFPANAYAAKTSQLMNYTWRPLWLLRGTDRAGNDFDIGHGRRAA
;
A
#
# COMPACT_ATOMS: atom_id res chain seq x y z
N ASP A 1 -2.26 -5.54 -20.13
CA ASP A 1 -1.63 -6.70 -19.49
C ASP A 1 -1.50 -6.36 -18.00
N ILE A 2 -2.09 -7.19 -17.11
CA ILE A 2 -2.27 -6.87 -15.69
C ILE A 2 -1.80 -8.03 -14.82
N ILE A 3 -0.97 -7.72 -13.84
CA ILE A 3 -0.50 -8.64 -12.80
C ILE A 3 -1.07 -8.20 -11.46
N LEU A 4 -1.71 -9.12 -10.73
CA LEU A 4 -2.00 -9.00 -9.31
C LEU A 4 -0.74 -9.42 -8.53
N TRP A 5 -0.23 -8.53 -7.66
CA TRP A 5 0.97 -8.81 -6.89
C TRP A 5 0.78 -8.77 -5.38
N GLY A 6 -0.39 -8.36 -4.92
CA GLY A 6 -0.67 -8.39 -3.50
C GLY A 6 -2.08 -7.97 -3.15
N SER A 7 -2.53 -8.43 -2.00
CA SER A 7 -3.75 -7.95 -1.37
C SER A 7 -3.61 -7.99 0.15
N GLN A 8 -4.36 -7.15 0.83
CA GLN A 8 -4.32 -7.05 2.28
C GLN A 8 -5.62 -6.48 2.82
N LEU A 9 -6.11 -7.08 3.90
CA LEU A 9 -7.18 -6.52 4.70
C LEU A 9 -6.58 -5.56 5.75
N PHE A 10 -7.00 -4.32 5.73
CA PHE A 10 -6.68 -3.35 6.77
C PHE A 10 -7.88 -3.19 7.68
N CYS A 11 -7.64 -3.26 8.98
CA CYS A 11 -8.69 -3.10 9.98
C CYS A 11 -8.24 -2.12 11.07
N LYS A 12 -9.04 -1.11 11.31
CA LYS A 12 -8.94 -0.22 12.46
C LYS A 12 -10.06 -0.58 13.45
N PRO A 13 -9.75 -1.29 14.53
CA PRO A 13 -10.75 -1.58 15.57
C PRO A 13 -11.36 -0.30 16.13
N ALA A 14 -12.59 -0.41 16.62
CA ALA A 14 -13.24 0.67 17.35
C ALA A 14 -12.41 1.09 18.58
N GLY A 15 -12.19 2.39 18.76
CA GLY A 15 -11.49 2.97 19.90
C GLY A 15 -9.97 2.77 19.96
N HIS A 16 -9.40 1.86 19.15
CA HIS A 16 -7.98 1.45 19.22
C HIS A 16 -7.27 1.39 17.87
N GLY A 17 -7.88 1.87 16.82
CA GLY A 17 -7.28 1.83 15.47
C GLY A 17 -6.10 2.78 15.38
N MET A 18 -4.90 2.24 15.06
CA MET A 18 -3.68 3.03 14.92
C MET A 18 -3.73 4.01 13.74
N ALA A 19 -3.05 5.15 13.87
CA ALA A 19 -2.79 6.04 12.74
C ALA A 19 -1.88 5.35 11.71
N VAL A 20 -2.04 5.73 10.46
CA VAL A 20 -1.08 5.45 9.40
C VAL A 20 -0.45 6.79 9.00
N PRO A 21 0.82 7.03 9.32
CA PRO A 21 1.51 8.26 8.94
C PRO A 21 1.45 8.52 7.43
N TRP A 22 1.61 9.77 7.05
CA TRP A 22 1.66 10.18 5.66
C TRP A 22 2.83 9.53 4.93
N HIS A 23 2.57 8.81 3.86
CA HIS A 23 3.58 8.06 3.12
C HIS A 23 3.21 7.93 1.64
N GLN A 24 4.16 7.44 0.87
CA GLN A 24 3.96 6.93 -0.48
C GLN A 24 4.25 5.43 -0.47
N ASP A 25 3.36 4.65 -1.05
CA ASP A 25 3.54 3.20 -1.19
C ASP A 25 4.83 2.84 -1.94
N GLY A 26 5.24 3.69 -2.88
CA GLY A 26 6.44 3.50 -3.68
C GLY A 26 7.75 3.42 -2.89
N GLN A 27 7.76 3.91 -1.65
CA GLN A 27 8.90 3.76 -0.73
C GLN A 27 9.20 2.29 -0.40
N TYR A 28 8.19 1.43 -0.44
CA TYR A 28 8.25 0.07 0.11
C TYR A 28 8.23 -1.03 -0.94
N TRP A 29 7.80 -0.77 -2.18
CA TRP A 29 7.47 -1.82 -3.11
C TRP A 29 8.55 -2.10 -4.14
N PRO A 30 8.98 -3.38 -4.27
CA PRO A 30 10.08 -3.76 -5.15
C PRO A 30 9.59 -3.98 -6.59
N ILE A 31 9.16 -2.92 -7.26
CA ILE A 31 8.63 -2.94 -8.62
C ILE A 31 9.44 -1.99 -9.50
N ASP A 32 9.91 -2.45 -10.66
CA ASP A 32 10.73 -1.68 -11.60
C ASP A 32 10.31 -1.91 -13.05
N PRO A 33 10.00 -0.86 -13.85
CA PRO A 33 9.77 0.51 -13.39
C PRO A 33 8.63 0.58 -12.37
N LEU A 34 8.71 1.51 -11.42
CA LEU A 34 7.71 1.66 -10.36
C LEU A 34 6.40 2.17 -10.95
N ALA A 35 5.50 1.24 -11.22
CA ALA A 35 4.17 1.50 -11.75
C ALA A 35 3.19 0.49 -11.13
N THR A 36 2.31 0.97 -10.27
CA THR A 36 1.29 0.12 -9.64
C THR A 36 0.15 0.98 -9.10
N VAL A 37 -1.01 0.37 -8.97
CA VAL A 37 -2.18 1.00 -8.38
C VAL A 37 -2.74 0.11 -7.27
N THR A 38 -3.30 0.75 -6.26
CA THR A 38 -4.07 0.10 -5.22
C THR A 38 -5.55 0.38 -5.43
N VAL A 39 -6.35 -0.67 -5.51
CA VAL A 39 -7.81 -0.62 -5.45
C VAL A 39 -8.20 -0.89 -4.01
N ARG A 40 -8.82 0.08 -3.35
CA ARG A 40 -9.41 -0.07 -2.01
C ARG A 40 -10.90 -0.33 -2.13
N ILE A 41 -11.37 -1.34 -1.42
CA ILE A 41 -12.79 -1.66 -1.28
C ILE A 41 -13.16 -1.44 0.18
N ALA A 42 -14.08 -0.55 0.45
CA ALA A 42 -14.60 -0.34 1.81
C ALA A 42 -15.46 -1.56 2.21
N VAL A 43 -14.99 -2.31 3.19
CA VAL A 43 -15.75 -3.44 3.77
C VAL A 43 -16.75 -2.92 4.81
N ASP A 44 -16.33 -1.93 5.58
CA ASP A 44 -17.18 -1.13 6.46
C ASP A 44 -17.24 0.31 5.90
N ASP A 45 -18.16 1.13 6.39
CA ASP A 45 -18.11 2.57 6.12
C ASP A 45 -16.76 3.11 6.61
N SER A 46 -16.06 3.81 5.72
CA SER A 46 -14.74 4.40 5.94
C SER A 46 -14.90 5.92 5.88
N LEU A 47 -15.16 6.53 7.02
CA LEU A 47 -15.54 7.92 7.16
C LEU A 47 -14.53 8.69 8.05
N PRO A 48 -14.54 10.02 8.06
CA PRO A 48 -13.59 10.80 8.88
C PRO A 48 -13.61 10.42 10.36
N GLU A 49 -14.79 10.13 10.94
CA GLU A 49 -14.94 9.77 12.34
C GLU A 49 -14.28 8.45 12.75
N ASN A 50 -14.10 7.50 11.80
CA ASN A 50 -13.45 6.21 12.08
C ASN A 50 -12.10 6.04 11.39
N GLY A 51 -11.50 7.15 10.95
CA GLY A 51 -10.14 7.19 10.41
C GLY A 51 -10.05 6.70 8.97
N CYS A 52 -10.90 7.22 8.08
CA CYS A 52 -10.79 6.97 6.64
C CYS A 52 -9.41 7.37 6.11
N MET A 53 -9.07 6.92 4.91
CA MET A 53 -7.87 7.38 4.25
C MET A 53 -7.98 8.87 3.93
N ARG A 54 -6.86 9.57 4.06
CA ARG A 54 -6.68 10.96 3.63
C ARG A 54 -5.54 10.98 2.60
N TYR A 55 -5.60 11.89 1.66
CA TYR A 55 -4.60 12.00 0.60
C TYR A 55 -4.33 13.45 0.22
N ILE A 56 -3.16 13.70 -0.38
CA ILE A 56 -2.79 15.01 -0.93
C ILE A 56 -3.08 15.01 -2.43
N PRO A 57 -4.08 15.77 -2.90
CA PRO A 57 -4.43 15.83 -4.31
C PRO A 57 -3.26 16.24 -5.19
N GLY A 58 -2.99 15.46 -6.25
CA GLY A 58 -1.94 15.78 -7.22
C GLY A 58 -0.52 15.40 -6.82
N SER A 59 -0.27 14.91 -5.60
CA SER A 59 1.07 14.53 -5.12
C SER A 59 1.71 13.39 -5.92
N HIS A 60 0.94 12.59 -6.64
CA HIS A 60 1.41 11.53 -7.54
C HIS A 60 1.96 12.04 -8.88
N LYS A 61 1.62 13.28 -9.28
CA LYS A 61 1.96 13.79 -10.63
C LYS A 61 3.45 13.86 -10.94
N PRO A 62 4.35 14.21 -9.99
CA PRO A 62 5.79 14.20 -10.24
C PRO A 62 6.38 12.80 -10.50
N ARG A 63 5.63 11.71 -10.21
CA ARG A 63 6.06 10.32 -10.35
C ARG A 63 7.42 10.06 -9.71
N SER A 64 7.61 10.58 -8.51
CA SER A 64 8.81 10.41 -7.70
C SER A 64 8.45 10.14 -6.24
N VAL A 65 9.25 9.35 -5.58
CA VAL A 65 9.16 9.12 -4.14
C VAL A 65 9.92 10.27 -3.46
N VAL A 66 9.23 11.01 -2.58
CA VAL A 66 9.83 12.08 -1.80
C VAL A 66 10.59 11.54 -0.58
N ALA A 67 11.34 12.38 0.10
CA ALA A 67 12.05 12.00 1.31
C ALA A 67 11.08 11.54 2.42
N HIS A 68 11.41 10.42 3.06
CA HIS A 68 10.71 9.90 4.23
C HIS A 68 11.67 9.89 5.42
N GLU A 69 11.15 10.18 6.58
CA GLU A 69 11.87 10.14 7.85
C GLU A 69 11.30 9.06 8.78
N PHE A 70 12.08 8.66 9.76
CA PHE A 70 11.66 7.65 10.74
C PHE A 70 10.78 8.27 11.82
N VAL A 71 9.73 7.57 12.23
CA VAL A 71 8.79 7.97 13.28
C VAL A 71 8.98 7.10 14.51
N GLU A 72 9.37 7.70 15.63
CA GLU A 72 9.50 7.03 16.92
C GLU A 72 8.19 6.99 17.73
N ALA A 73 7.06 6.83 17.06
CA ALA A 73 5.77 6.73 17.75
C ALA A 73 5.38 5.26 17.94
N SER A 74 4.84 4.93 19.11
CA SER A 74 4.40 3.55 19.43
C SER A 74 3.03 3.20 18.86
N ASN A 75 2.20 4.20 18.56
CA ASN A 75 0.80 4.01 18.11
C ASN A 75 0.65 4.31 16.61
N VAL A 76 1.56 3.79 15.78
CA VAL A 76 1.50 3.94 14.33
C VAL A 76 1.67 2.59 13.63
N ALA A 77 0.96 2.42 12.51
CA ALA A 77 1.00 1.17 11.75
C ALA A 77 2.29 1.00 10.95
N ILE A 78 2.93 2.10 10.57
CA ILE A 78 4.23 2.13 9.88
C ILE A 78 5.14 3.16 10.57
N ARG A 79 6.46 2.92 10.54
CA ARG A 79 7.44 3.78 11.24
C ARG A 79 8.17 4.74 10.32
N GLN A 80 7.51 5.19 9.28
CA GLN A 80 8.02 6.24 8.40
C GLN A 80 6.91 7.20 8.00
N GLN A 81 7.31 8.45 7.75
CA GLN A 81 6.43 9.48 7.21
C GLN A 81 7.17 10.33 6.19
N VAL A 82 6.42 11.00 5.34
CA VAL A 82 6.94 12.06 4.46
C VAL A 82 7.53 13.16 5.33
N ALA A 83 8.78 13.56 5.05
CA ALA A 83 9.53 14.50 5.88
C ALA A 83 8.94 15.92 5.90
N GLU A 84 8.41 16.36 4.76
CA GLU A 84 7.80 17.69 4.61
C GLU A 84 6.43 17.58 3.96
N LEU A 85 5.39 18.03 4.66
CA LEU A 85 4.02 17.92 4.18
C LEU A 85 3.17 19.11 4.68
N ASP A 86 2.44 19.73 3.76
CA ASP A 86 1.35 20.65 4.10
C ASP A 86 0.03 19.87 4.22
N GLU A 87 -0.32 19.48 5.43
CA GLU A 87 -1.56 18.76 5.71
C GLU A 87 -2.84 19.55 5.46
N SER A 88 -2.77 20.88 5.31
CA SER A 88 -3.94 21.70 4.99
C SER A 88 -4.53 21.38 3.61
N LEU A 89 -3.71 20.81 2.73
CA LEU A 89 -4.12 20.38 1.39
C LEU A 89 -4.84 19.02 1.38
N ALA A 90 -4.85 18.30 2.50
CA ALA A 90 -5.39 16.95 2.58
C ALA A 90 -6.90 16.91 2.33
N LYS A 91 -7.33 15.84 1.66
CA LYS A 91 -8.74 15.50 1.44
C LYS A 91 -9.04 14.13 2.02
N ASP A 92 -10.25 13.95 2.49
CA ASP A 92 -10.74 12.67 2.99
C ASP A 92 -11.22 11.79 1.82
N ASP A 93 -10.79 10.53 1.81
CA ASP A 93 -11.30 9.48 0.93
C ASP A 93 -12.42 8.72 1.65
N ALA A 94 -13.54 9.43 1.85
CA ALA A 94 -14.71 8.88 2.53
C ALA A 94 -15.47 7.92 1.60
N LEU A 95 -15.68 6.69 2.07
CA LEU A 95 -16.36 5.63 1.32
C LEU A 95 -17.40 4.95 2.21
N TYR A 96 -18.57 4.69 1.65
CA TYR A 96 -19.52 3.76 2.25
C TYR A 96 -19.18 2.32 1.90
N ALA A 97 -19.60 1.37 2.72
CA ALA A 97 -19.39 -0.06 2.48
C ALA A 97 -19.80 -0.47 1.06
N GLY A 98 -18.91 -1.20 0.37
CA GLY A 98 -19.06 -1.60 -1.02
C GLY A 98 -18.54 -0.59 -2.05
N GLN A 99 -18.24 0.65 -1.68
CA GLN A 99 -17.60 1.61 -2.57
C GLN A 99 -16.10 1.33 -2.71
N ILE A 100 -15.53 1.82 -3.79
CA ILE A 100 -14.10 1.66 -4.09
C ILE A 100 -13.44 3.01 -4.33
N SER A 101 -12.15 3.10 -4.01
CA SER A 101 -11.23 4.12 -4.50
C SER A 101 -10.00 3.48 -5.13
N ILE A 102 -9.36 4.21 -6.04
CA ILE A 102 -8.14 3.77 -6.72
C ILE A 102 -7.10 4.86 -6.59
N HIS A 103 -5.89 4.48 -6.15
CA HIS A 103 -4.79 5.42 -6.06
C HIS A 103 -3.48 4.88 -6.65
N ASP A 104 -2.69 5.82 -7.15
CA ASP A 104 -1.36 5.58 -7.70
C ASP A 104 -0.33 5.39 -6.59
N VAL A 105 0.71 4.63 -6.87
CA VAL A 105 1.83 4.32 -5.96
C VAL A 105 2.58 5.55 -5.43
N TYR A 106 2.53 6.65 -6.15
CA TYR A 106 3.16 7.91 -5.77
C TYR A 106 2.23 8.86 -5.00
N LEU A 107 0.95 8.49 -4.78
CA LEU A 107 0.05 9.33 -4.02
C LEU A 107 0.47 9.39 -2.55
N ILE A 108 0.69 10.58 -2.03
CA ILE A 108 0.90 10.79 -0.59
C ILE A 108 -0.45 10.62 0.11
N HIS A 109 -0.49 9.66 1.04
CA HIS A 109 -1.70 9.35 1.78
C HIS A 109 -1.38 8.87 3.20
N GLY A 110 -2.39 8.89 4.04
CA GLY A 110 -2.29 8.47 5.43
C GLY A 110 -3.68 8.28 6.02
N SER A 111 -3.79 8.07 7.32
CA SER A 111 -5.08 8.05 7.99
C SER A 111 -4.93 8.29 9.49
N SER A 112 -5.88 9.02 10.07
CA SER A 112 -5.95 9.25 11.51
C SER A 112 -6.26 7.96 12.27
N GLU A 113 -6.09 7.99 13.59
CA GLU A 113 -6.55 6.94 14.48
C GLU A 113 -8.07 6.74 14.36
N ASN A 114 -8.53 5.53 14.67
CA ASN A 114 -9.95 5.28 14.88
C ASN A 114 -10.28 5.35 16.38
N ARG A 115 -10.85 6.45 16.80
CA ARG A 115 -11.34 6.64 18.18
C ARG A 115 -12.85 6.48 18.32
N SER A 116 -13.52 6.17 17.21
CA SER A 116 -14.97 5.99 17.18
C SER A 116 -15.40 4.63 17.78
N THR A 117 -16.69 4.46 17.97
CA THR A 117 -17.29 3.18 18.40
C THR A 117 -17.50 2.20 17.24
N LYS A 118 -17.15 2.58 16.02
CA LYS A 118 -17.32 1.77 14.82
C LYS A 118 -15.97 1.24 14.33
N ARG A 119 -15.90 -0.03 13.93
CA ARG A 119 -14.76 -0.57 13.20
C ARG A 119 -14.68 0.07 11.79
N ARG A 120 -13.48 0.13 11.23
CA ARG A 120 -13.25 0.48 9.83
C ARG A 120 -12.35 -0.55 9.19
N SER A 121 -12.85 -1.27 8.18
CA SER A 121 -12.10 -2.26 7.44
C SER A 121 -12.14 -1.96 5.95
N ASP A 122 -10.97 -2.06 5.29
CA ASP A 122 -10.81 -1.94 3.84
C ASP A 122 -10.04 -3.14 3.32
N TYR A 123 -10.40 -3.61 2.14
CA TYR A 123 -9.62 -4.59 1.40
C TYR A 123 -8.86 -3.90 0.28
N ALA A 124 -7.53 -3.91 0.37
CA ALA A 124 -6.65 -3.31 -0.62
C ALA A 124 -6.10 -4.37 -1.57
N ILE A 125 -6.28 -4.19 -2.86
CA ILE A 125 -5.81 -5.07 -3.92
C ILE A 125 -4.84 -4.29 -4.80
N ARG A 126 -3.66 -4.86 -5.08
CA ARG A 126 -2.56 -4.18 -5.74
C ARG A 126 -2.25 -4.79 -7.08
N TYR A 127 -2.28 -3.94 -8.11
CA TYR A 127 -2.05 -4.33 -9.50
C TYR A 127 -0.86 -3.58 -10.09
N MET A 128 -0.07 -4.27 -10.93
CA MET A 128 0.98 -3.66 -11.72
C MET A 128 0.82 -4.02 -13.20
N PRO A 129 1.34 -3.20 -14.13
CA PRO A 129 1.37 -3.57 -15.53
C PRO A 129 2.38 -4.70 -15.74
N ALA A 130 2.11 -5.58 -16.71
CA ALA A 130 3.02 -6.69 -17.06
C ALA A 130 4.32 -6.23 -17.76
N THR A 131 4.50 -4.92 -17.92
CA THR A 131 5.75 -4.27 -18.35
C THR A 131 6.67 -3.90 -17.19
N SER A 132 6.18 -4.03 -15.95
CA SER A 132 6.99 -3.85 -14.74
C SER A 132 7.43 -5.21 -14.20
N ARG A 133 8.67 -5.25 -13.72
CA ARG A 133 9.23 -6.42 -13.05
C ARG A 133 9.04 -6.32 -11.55
N TYR A 134 8.58 -7.39 -10.94
CA TYR A 134 8.61 -7.56 -9.48
C TYR A 134 10.01 -8.02 -9.06
N VAL A 135 10.76 -7.16 -8.39
CA VAL A 135 12.18 -7.40 -8.09
C VAL A 135 12.31 -8.21 -6.79
N ARG A 136 12.85 -9.42 -6.92
CA ARG A 136 13.02 -10.36 -5.79
C ARG A 136 14.41 -10.32 -5.16
N ASP A 137 15.34 -9.53 -5.73
CA ASP A 137 16.69 -9.37 -5.19
C ASP A 137 16.62 -8.74 -3.78
N PRO A 138 17.16 -9.40 -2.75
CA PRO A 138 17.21 -8.85 -1.39
C PRO A 138 17.99 -7.53 -1.29
N ALA A 139 18.93 -7.27 -2.21
CA ALA A 139 19.71 -6.04 -2.26
C ALA A 139 18.94 -4.86 -2.88
N PHE A 140 17.81 -5.11 -3.55
CA PHE A 140 16.98 -4.03 -4.07
C PHE A 140 16.51 -3.11 -2.92
N PRO A 141 16.59 -1.78 -3.07
CA PRO A 141 16.39 -0.86 -1.94
C PRO A 141 15.12 -1.10 -1.13
N ALA A 142 13.99 -1.34 -1.78
CA ALA A 142 12.72 -1.61 -1.09
C ALA A 142 12.75 -2.93 -0.30
N ASN A 143 13.38 -4.00 -0.84
CA ASN A 143 13.54 -5.28 -0.15
C ASN A 143 14.50 -5.16 1.04
N ALA A 144 15.63 -4.50 0.84
CA ALA A 144 16.60 -4.24 1.90
C ALA A 144 16.01 -3.40 3.02
N TYR A 145 15.16 -2.43 2.68
CA TYR A 145 14.43 -1.62 3.65
C TYR A 145 13.39 -2.46 4.42
N ALA A 146 12.57 -3.25 3.72
CA ALA A 146 11.58 -4.13 4.35
C ALA A 146 12.22 -5.12 5.32
N ALA A 147 13.37 -5.69 4.98
CA ALA A 147 14.10 -6.60 5.85
C ALA A 147 14.57 -5.95 7.17
N LYS A 148 14.82 -4.64 7.15
CA LYS A 148 15.26 -3.89 8.34
C LYS A 148 14.11 -3.42 9.22
N THR A 149 12.95 -3.13 8.64
CA THR A 149 11.88 -2.38 9.31
C THR A 149 10.62 -3.18 9.56
N SER A 150 10.40 -4.27 8.83
CA SER A 150 9.21 -5.10 8.96
C SER A 150 9.55 -6.57 9.00
N GLN A 151 9.43 -7.17 10.17
CA GLN A 151 9.54 -8.63 10.32
C GLN A 151 8.34 -9.39 9.71
N LEU A 152 7.30 -8.69 9.29
CA LEU A 152 6.03 -9.27 8.86
C LEU A 152 5.89 -9.41 7.34
N MET A 153 6.70 -8.72 6.54
CA MET A 153 6.55 -8.72 5.08
C MET A 153 7.83 -9.12 4.37
N ASN A 154 7.86 -10.36 3.89
CA ASN A 154 8.91 -10.81 2.97
C ASN A 154 8.42 -10.65 1.53
N TYR A 155 8.84 -9.58 0.87
CA TYR A 155 8.46 -9.32 -0.50
C TYR A 155 9.10 -10.30 -1.51
N THR A 156 10.23 -10.92 -1.18
CA THR A 156 10.95 -11.81 -2.11
C THR A 156 10.17 -13.09 -2.45
N TRP A 157 9.27 -13.51 -1.58
CA TRP A 157 8.44 -14.73 -1.72
C TRP A 157 6.98 -14.46 -2.09
N ARG A 158 6.63 -13.23 -2.40
CA ARG A 158 5.24 -12.89 -2.71
C ARG A 158 4.81 -13.50 -4.04
N PRO A 159 3.68 -14.23 -4.09
CA PRO A 159 3.16 -14.79 -5.34
C PRO A 159 2.64 -13.71 -6.28
N LEU A 160 2.72 -13.97 -7.58
CA LEU A 160 2.18 -13.12 -8.63
C LEU A 160 1.12 -13.88 -9.42
N TRP A 161 0.11 -13.17 -9.92
CA TRP A 161 -0.91 -13.73 -10.80
C TRP A 161 -1.06 -12.87 -12.04
N LEU A 162 -0.76 -13.43 -13.21
CA LEU A 162 -1.09 -12.79 -14.48
C LEU A 162 -2.60 -12.93 -14.71
N LEU A 163 -3.32 -11.83 -14.51
CA LEU A 163 -4.79 -11.83 -14.64
C LEU A 163 -5.22 -11.65 -16.09
N ARG A 164 -4.46 -10.91 -16.89
CA ARG A 164 -4.80 -10.60 -18.26
C ARG A 164 -3.55 -10.29 -19.06
N GLY A 165 -3.53 -10.75 -20.32
CA GLY A 165 -2.50 -10.43 -21.30
C GLY A 165 -1.27 -11.30 -21.18
N THR A 166 -0.09 -10.73 -21.45
CA THR A 166 1.20 -11.43 -21.49
C THR A 166 2.21 -10.70 -20.61
N ASP A 167 3.01 -11.45 -19.85
CA ASP A 167 4.15 -10.87 -19.14
C ASP A 167 5.21 -10.40 -20.13
N ARG A 168 5.71 -9.20 -19.92
CA ARG A 168 6.71 -8.55 -20.79
C ARG A 168 7.99 -8.18 -20.05
N ALA A 169 8.05 -8.46 -18.76
CA ALA A 169 9.16 -8.07 -17.90
C ALA A 169 9.96 -9.28 -17.37
N GLY A 170 9.54 -10.51 -17.70
CA GLY A 170 10.19 -11.72 -17.21
C GLY A 170 9.96 -11.97 -15.73
N ASN A 171 8.73 -11.80 -15.29
CA ASN A 171 8.35 -12.06 -13.90
C ASN A 171 8.31 -13.58 -13.62
N ASP A 172 8.73 -13.95 -12.40
CA ASP A 172 8.64 -15.32 -11.92
C ASP A 172 7.29 -15.54 -11.22
N PHE A 173 6.43 -16.35 -11.83
CA PHE A 173 5.11 -16.69 -11.33
C PHE A 173 5.08 -17.99 -10.49
N ASP A 174 6.18 -18.72 -10.39
CA ASP A 174 6.24 -19.98 -9.62
C ASP A 174 6.52 -19.74 -8.15
N ILE A 175 7.14 -18.63 -7.82
CA ILE A 175 7.50 -18.28 -6.44
C ILE A 175 6.27 -17.89 -5.63
N GLY A 176 6.18 -18.40 -4.40
CA GLY A 176 5.14 -18.07 -3.43
C GLY A 176 3.82 -18.79 -3.64
N HIS A 177 3.66 -19.56 -4.70
CA HIS A 177 2.57 -20.53 -4.86
C HIS A 177 2.96 -21.82 -4.14
N GLY A 178 2.12 -22.30 -3.21
CA GLY A 178 2.34 -23.61 -2.60
C GLY A 178 2.53 -24.67 -3.69
N ARG A 179 3.53 -25.53 -3.56
CA ARG A 179 3.68 -26.67 -4.46
C ARG A 179 2.35 -27.45 -4.42
N ARG A 180 1.67 -27.55 -5.55
CA ARG A 180 0.64 -28.58 -5.69
C ARG A 180 1.37 -29.90 -5.47
N ALA A 181 0.96 -30.67 -4.45
CA ALA A 181 1.41 -32.05 -4.34
C ALA A 181 1.13 -32.72 -5.68
N ALA A 182 2.19 -33.23 -6.31
CA ALA A 182 2.09 -34.01 -7.53
C ALA A 182 1.36 -35.32 -7.28
#